data_9d5bfb747e632b81b96c7b07316ca3d5
#
_entry.id   9d5bfb747e632b81b96c7b07316ca3d5
#
_cell.length_a   1.000
_cell.length_b   1.000
_cell.length_c   1.000
_cell.angle_alpha   90.00
_cell.angle_beta   90.00
_cell.angle_gamma   90.00
#
_symmetry.space_group_name_H-M   'P 1'
#
loop_
_entity.id
_entity.type
_entity.pdbx_description
1 polymer ?
#
loop_
_entity_poly.entity_id
_entity_poly.type
_entity_poly.pdbx_seq_one_letter_code
_entity_poly.pdbx_strand_id
1 'polypeptide(L)'
;DLASLSWRTAGAQAAPIIVRTRGHRLEGIWHSGSQMGGLLHLTRGIWLCVPRNMTQAAGMYNTLLAADDPAIVVEVLNGYRHKERLPSNVGSFRVPLGIPETLREGQDATVVTYGACCPIVQEAAELLARTGIEIEIVDVQTLSPFDRENRILDSLCKTSRLVIVDEDVPGG
;
A
#
# COMPACT_ATOMS: atom_id res chain seq x y z
N ASP A 1 7.05 18.35 -11.22
CA ASP A 1 6.62 19.75 -11.06
C ASP A 1 5.47 19.93 -10.06
N LEU A 2 4.42 19.09 -10.08
CA LEU A 2 3.27 19.22 -9.18
C LEU A 2 3.66 19.12 -7.70
N ALA A 3 4.46 18.14 -7.34
CA ALA A 3 4.91 17.93 -5.97
C ALA A 3 5.72 19.09 -5.39
N SER A 4 6.39 19.84 -6.23
CA SER A 4 7.21 20.98 -5.80
C SER A 4 6.46 22.32 -5.80
N LEU A 5 5.20 22.32 -6.23
CA LEU A 5 4.45 23.56 -6.45
C LEU A 5 4.28 24.37 -5.16
N SER A 6 3.86 23.72 -4.09
CA SER A 6 3.69 24.38 -2.78
C SER A 6 5.02 24.94 -2.28
N TRP A 7 6.09 24.17 -2.37
CA TRP A 7 7.42 24.61 -1.96
C TRP A 7 7.94 25.79 -2.82
N ARG A 8 7.79 25.71 -4.14
CA ARG A 8 8.24 26.75 -5.09
C ARG A 8 7.47 28.07 -4.97
N THR A 9 6.23 27.99 -4.51
CA THR A 9 5.35 29.14 -4.33
C THR A 9 5.27 29.62 -2.87
N ALA A 10 6.16 29.12 -2.01
CA ALA A 10 6.15 29.42 -0.57
C ALA A 10 4.77 29.19 0.08
N GLY A 11 4.09 28.12 -0.30
CA GLY A 11 2.77 27.76 0.21
C GLY A 11 1.58 28.44 -0.46
N ALA A 12 1.83 29.32 -1.46
CA ALA A 12 0.74 30.05 -2.12
C ALA A 12 -0.14 29.15 -3.02
N GLN A 13 0.39 28.05 -3.50
CA GLN A 13 -0.32 27.11 -4.36
C GLN A 13 -0.09 25.67 -3.91
N ALA A 14 -1.15 24.88 -3.87
CA ALA A 14 -1.12 23.44 -3.70
C ALA A 14 -1.51 22.73 -5.00
N ALA A 15 -1.22 21.42 -5.09
CA ALA A 15 -1.63 20.61 -6.23
C ALA A 15 -2.34 19.33 -5.74
N PRO A 16 -3.56 19.44 -5.20
CA PRO A 16 -4.33 18.30 -4.68
C PRO A 16 -4.89 17.44 -5.83
N ILE A 17 -4.01 16.82 -6.59
CA ILE A 17 -4.36 15.99 -7.74
C ILE A 17 -4.18 14.53 -7.37
N ILE A 18 -5.21 13.74 -7.57
CA ILE A 18 -5.16 12.29 -7.40
C ILE A 18 -5.15 11.66 -8.78
N VAL A 19 -4.02 11.04 -9.14
CA VAL A 19 -3.90 10.23 -10.34
C VAL A 19 -4.26 8.79 -9.97
N ARG A 20 -5.34 8.31 -10.54
CA ARG A 20 -5.81 6.95 -10.36
C ARG A 20 -5.34 6.10 -11.53
N THR A 21 -4.71 4.99 -11.25
CA THR A 21 -4.34 3.97 -12.24
C THR A 21 -4.61 2.58 -11.70
N ARG A 22 -4.48 1.60 -12.55
CA ARG A 22 -4.55 0.19 -12.19
C ARG A 22 -3.22 -0.48 -12.50
N GLY A 23 -2.93 -1.54 -11.79
CA GLY A 23 -1.70 -2.29 -11.97
C GLY A 23 -1.53 -3.27 -10.83
N HIS A 24 -0.28 -3.55 -10.51
CA HIS A 24 0.09 -4.43 -9.42
C HIS A 24 -0.58 -5.80 -9.55
N ARG A 25 0.04 -6.67 -10.20
CA ARG A 25 -0.17 -8.03 -10.61
C ARG A 25 -0.16 -8.21 -12.13
N LEU A 26 0.71 -9.09 -12.56
CA LEU A 26 0.89 -9.46 -13.95
C LEU A 26 -0.28 -10.32 -14.44
N GLU A 27 -1.11 -9.75 -15.30
CA GLU A 27 -2.17 -10.47 -16.03
C GLU A 27 -2.05 -10.21 -17.52
N GLY A 28 -1.02 -10.77 -18.13
CA GLY A 28 -0.73 -10.58 -19.53
C GLY A 28 -0.02 -9.25 -19.83
N ILE A 29 0.41 -9.08 -21.05
CA ILE A 29 1.32 -8.00 -21.46
C ILE A 29 0.66 -6.65 -21.69
N TRP A 30 -0.67 -6.60 -21.74
CA TRP A 30 -1.37 -5.40 -22.18
C TRP A 30 -2.00 -4.57 -21.05
N HIS A 31 -2.30 -5.17 -19.92
CA HIS A 31 -3.13 -4.54 -18.90
C HIS A 31 -2.56 -4.63 -17.49
N SER A 32 -1.40 -5.20 -17.34
CA SER A 32 -0.84 -5.47 -16.04
C SER A 32 0.66 -5.37 -16.07
N GLY A 33 1.18 -5.19 -14.95
CA GLY A 33 2.58 -5.06 -14.63
C GLY A 33 2.65 -4.39 -13.28
N SER A 34 3.65 -4.70 -12.53
CA SER A 34 4.02 -3.89 -11.39
C SER A 34 4.90 -2.76 -11.91
N GLN A 35 4.40 -1.53 -11.76
CA GLN A 35 5.15 -0.33 -12.14
C GLN A 35 5.69 0.42 -10.92
N MET A 36 5.63 -0.21 -9.74
CA MET A 36 5.96 0.47 -8.48
C MET A 36 7.40 0.92 -8.42
N GLY A 37 8.35 0.07 -8.84
CA GLY A 37 9.77 0.42 -8.91
C GLY A 37 10.00 1.64 -9.80
N GLY A 38 9.41 1.66 -11.00
CA GLY A 38 9.48 2.81 -11.90
C GLY A 38 8.87 4.08 -11.29
N LEU A 39 7.70 3.99 -10.67
CA LEU A 39 7.06 5.12 -10.02
C LEU A 39 7.86 5.65 -8.83
N LEU A 40 8.43 4.80 -7.99
CA LEU A 40 9.27 5.19 -6.87
C LEU A 40 10.52 5.97 -7.32
N HIS A 41 11.11 5.59 -8.45
CA HIS A 41 12.28 6.29 -8.99
C HIS A 41 11.95 7.59 -9.70
N LEU A 42 10.79 7.66 -10.37
CA LEU A 42 10.40 8.82 -11.19
C LEU A 42 9.65 9.89 -10.40
N THR A 43 8.91 9.51 -9.35
CA THR A 43 8.07 10.45 -8.60
C THR A 43 8.67 10.77 -7.24
N ARG A 44 8.79 12.06 -6.95
CA ARG A 44 9.26 12.55 -5.65
C ARG A 44 8.27 13.55 -5.08
N GLY A 45 8.00 13.45 -3.77
CA GLY A 45 7.06 14.33 -3.09
C GLY A 45 5.60 14.09 -3.52
N ILE A 46 5.29 12.89 -3.97
CA ILE A 46 3.95 12.44 -4.35
C ILE A 46 3.61 11.23 -3.48
N TRP A 47 2.41 11.17 -2.96
CA TRP A 47 1.92 9.97 -2.29
C TRP A 47 1.78 8.83 -3.30
N LEU A 48 2.42 7.71 -3.05
CA LEU A 48 2.22 6.49 -3.83
C LEU A 48 1.50 5.45 -2.99
N CYS A 49 0.21 5.29 -3.24
CA CYS A 49 -0.69 4.43 -2.47
C CYS A 49 -1.06 3.19 -3.28
N VAL A 50 -1.04 2.03 -2.63
CA VAL A 50 -1.42 0.75 -3.26
C VAL A 50 -2.40 0.02 -2.33
N PRO A 51 -3.69 0.30 -2.43
CA PRO A 51 -4.70 -0.36 -1.60
C PRO A 51 -4.78 -1.85 -1.91
N ARG A 52 -4.89 -2.69 -0.87
CA ARG A 52 -5.06 -4.15 -1.01
C ARG A 52 -6.46 -4.55 -1.49
N ASN A 53 -7.46 -3.69 -1.24
CA ASN A 53 -8.86 -3.92 -1.62
C ASN A 53 -9.61 -2.59 -1.82
N MET A 54 -10.85 -2.65 -2.28
CA MET A 54 -11.63 -1.45 -2.59
C MET A 54 -12.12 -0.71 -1.34
N THR A 55 -12.34 -1.39 -0.24
CA THR A 55 -12.66 -0.76 1.05
C THR A 55 -11.49 0.13 1.51
N GLN A 56 -10.27 -0.39 1.47
CA GLN A 56 -9.08 0.39 1.80
C GLN A 56 -8.86 1.53 0.81
N ALA A 57 -9.09 1.29 -0.49
CA ALA A 57 -9.03 2.33 -1.51
C ALA A 57 -9.96 3.50 -1.18
N ALA A 58 -11.21 3.23 -0.79
CA ALA A 58 -12.16 4.27 -0.39
C ALA A 58 -11.62 5.11 0.79
N GLY A 59 -11.06 4.46 1.80
CA GLY A 59 -10.45 5.16 2.94
C GLY A 59 -9.23 6.01 2.55
N MET A 60 -8.40 5.51 1.63
CA MET A 60 -7.27 6.28 1.07
C MET A 60 -7.76 7.50 0.29
N TYR A 61 -8.76 7.33 -0.57
CA TYR A 61 -9.35 8.47 -1.29
C TYR A 61 -9.94 9.52 -0.35
N ASN A 62 -10.64 9.11 0.70
CA ASN A 62 -11.17 10.05 1.70
C ASN A 62 -10.04 10.82 2.42
N THR A 63 -8.90 10.20 2.65
CA THR A 63 -7.74 10.88 3.22
C THR A 63 -7.13 11.85 2.22
N LEU A 64 -6.89 11.42 0.98
CA LEU A 64 -6.29 12.21 -0.08
C LEU A 64 -7.16 13.40 -0.51
N LEU A 65 -8.48 13.23 -0.57
CA LEU A 65 -9.42 14.31 -0.90
C LEU A 65 -9.46 15.43 0.17
N ALA A 66 -8.99 15.13 1.37
CA ALA A 66 -8.86 16.11 2.44
C ALA A 66 -7.42 16.65 2.59
N ALA A 67 -6.50 16.26 1.71
CA ALA A 67 -5.11 16.68 1.70
C ALA A 67 -4.81 17.63 0.53
N ASP A 68 -3.69 18.34 0.63
CA ASP A 68 -3.25 19.32 -0.38
C ASP A 68 -2.14 18.77 -1.29
N ASP A 69 -1.63 17.59 -1.00
CA ASP A 69 -0.52 16.99 -1.73
C ASP A 69 -1.00 16.12 -2.91
N PRO A 70 -0.22 16.06 -3.99
CA PRO A 70 -0.52 15.18 -5.11
C PRO A 70 -0.30 13.71 -4.74
N ALA A 71 -1.11 12.84 -5.34
CA ALA A 71 -1.07 11.40 -5.10
C ALA A 71 -1.21 10.58 -6.38
N ILE A 72 -0.61 9.40 -6.38
CA ILE A 72 -0.89 8.32 -7.32
C ILE A 72 -1.48 7.16 -6.51
N VAL A 73 -2.63 6.68 -6.92
CA VAL A 73 -3.26 5.49 -6.34
C VAL A 73 -3.24 4.38 -7.39
N VAL A 74 -2.52 3.31 -7.10
CA VAL A 74 -2.42 2.14 -7.99
C VAL A 74 -3.36 1.07 -7.46
N GLU A 75 -4.52 0.94 -8.07
CA GLU A 75 -5.53 -0.03 -7.67
C GLU A 75 -5.19 -1.42 -8.20
N VAL A 76 -5.41 -2.44 -7.38
CA VAL A 76 -5.21 -3.84 -7.74
C VAL A 76 -6.21 -4.24 -8.81
N LEU A 77 -5.73 -4.58 -10.02
CA LEU A 77 -6.58 -4.87 -11.19
C LEU A 77 -7.61 -5.98 -10.91
N ASN A 78 -7.16 -7.09 -10.32
CA ASN A 78 -8.04 -8.21 -9.99
C ASN A 78 -9.02 -7.90 -8.84
N GLY A 79 -8.69 -6.92 -8.00
CA GLY A 79 -9.53 -6.46 -6.91
C GLY A 79 -10.92 -5.97 -7.37
N TYR A 80 -11.04 -5.48 -8.60
CA TYR A 80 -12.33 -5.02 -9.16
C TYR A 80 -13.39 -6.12 -9.27
N ARG A 81 -12.99 -7.37 -9.27
CA ARG A 81 -13.89 -8.53 -9.37
C ARG A 81 -14.27 -9.11 -8.02
N HIS A 82 -13.58 -8.72 -6.95
CA HIS A 82 -13.87 -9.17 -5.60
C HIS A 82 -15.07 -8.42 -5.03
N LYS A 83 -16.00 -9.17 -4.45
CA LYS A 83 -17.13 -8.59 -3.73
C LYS A 83 -16.72 -8.34 -2.29
N GLU A 84 -16.90 -7.12 -1.84
CA GLU A 84 -16.62 -6.69 -0.48
C GLU A 84 -17.89 -6.17 0.18
N ARG A 85 -17.94 -6.28 1.50
CA ARG A 85 -19.01 -5.67 2.27
C ARG A 85 -18.74 -4.17 2.37
N LEU A 86 -19.64 -3.36 1.87
CA LEU A 86 -19.53 -1.91 1.96
C LEU A 86 -19.61 -1.48 3.44
N PRO A 87 -18.61 -0.76 3.97
CA PRO A 87 -18.67 -0.21 5.32
C PRO A 87 -19.79 0.83 5.43
N SER A 88 -20.49 0.84 6.56
CA SER A 88 -21.56 1.82 6.81
C SER A 88 -21.06 3.27 6.83
N ASN A 89 -19.77 3.47 7.10
CA ASN A 89 -19.10 4.76 7.18
C ASN A 89 -18.19 5.05 5.99
N VAL A 90 -18.42 4.44 4.82
CA VAL A 90 -17.55 4.55 3.63
C VAL A 90 -17.23 6.00 3.24
N GLY A 91 -18.14 6.94 3.45
CA GLY A 91 -17.93 8.36 3.15
C GLY A 91 -17.08 9.14 4.17
N SER A 92 -16.79 8.56 5.32
CA SER A 92 -16.02 9.21 6.39
C SER A 92 -14.84 8.39 6.89
N PHE A 93 -14.80 7.10 6.56
CA PHE A 93 -13.68 6.22 6.88
C PHE A 93 -12.40 6.72 6.20
N ARG A 94 -11.31 6.78 6.95
CA ARG A 94 -10.00 7.22 6.45
C ARG A 94 -8.91 6.20 6.76
N VAL A 95 -8.01 6.00 5.80
CA VAL A 95 -6.79 5.22 5.98
C VAL A 95 -5.64 6.21 6.20
N PRO A 96 -4.85 6.06 7.28
CA PRO A 96 -3.68 6.88 7.49
C PRO A 96 -2.62 6.58 6.43
N LEU A 97 -2.09 7.60 5.77
CA LEU A 97 -1.08 7.44 4.73
C LEU A 97 0.33 7.43 5.32
N GLY A 98 1.20 6.59 4.77
CA GLY A 98 2.58 6.43 5.21
C GLY A 98 2.73 5.67 6.54
N ILE A 99 1.67 5.03 7.00
CA ILE A 99 1.66 4.21 8.21
C ILE A 99 1.22 2.80 7.82
N PRO A 100 2.09 1.79 7.93
CA PRO A 100 1.73 0.39 7.68
C PRO A 100 0.66 -0.13 8.64
N GLU A 101 -0.12 -1.08 8.16
CA GLU A 101 -1.16 -1.76 8.95
C GLU A 101 -0.75 -3.19 9.25
N THR A 102 -0.80 -3.60 10.51
CA THR A 102 -0.64 -5.01 10.88
C THR A 102 -1.94 -5.76 10.61
N LEU A 103 -1.92 -6.62 9.61
CA LEU A 103 -3.09 -7.42 9.20
C LEU A 103 -3.25 -8.68 10.05
N ARG A 104 -2.17 -9.20 10.57
CA ARG A 104 -2.11 -10.37 11.43
C ARG A 104 -0.94 -10.23 12.39
N GLU A 105 -1.18 -10.46 13.66
CA GLU A 105 -0.13 -10.58 14.65
C GLU A 105 0.58 -11.94 14.56
N GLY A 106 1.88 -11.95 14.82
CA GLY A 106 2.71 -13.15 14.85
C GLY A 106 4.01 -12.94 15.59
N GLN A 107 4.79 -14.02 15.80
CA GLN A 107 6.00 -13.96 16.58
C GLN A 107 7.22 -14.63 15.92
N ASP A 108 6.99 -15.43 14.87
CA ASP A 108 8.06 -16.23 14.26
C ASP A 108 8.79 -15.50 13.14
N ALA A 109 8.07 -14.69 12.37
CA ALA A 109 8.63 -13.87 11.29
C ALA A 109 7.72 -12.69 10.96
N THR A 110 8.28 -11.57 10.52
CA THR A 110 7.58 -10.45 9.92
C THR A 110 7.56 -10.64 8.41
N VAL A 111 6.35 -10.61 7.83
CA VAL A 111 6.17 -10.60 6.37
C VAL A 111 5.64 -9.22 5.98
N VAL A 112 6.45 -8.49 5.22
CA VAL A 112 6.10 -7.17 4.70
C VAL A 112 5.62 -7.32 3.27
N THR A 113 4.46 -6.77 2.98
CA THR A 113 3.85 -6.85 1.65
C THR A 113 2.91 -5.68 1.39
N TYR A 114 2.27 -5.62 0.25
CA TYR A 114 1.27 -4.62 -0.09
C TYR A 114 0.35 -5.08 -1.23
N GLY A 115 -0.75 -4.39 -1.42
CA GLY A 115 -1.65 -4.55 -2.56
C GLY A 115 -2.13 -5.98 -2.79
N ALA A 116 -1.94 -6.50 -4.00
CA ALA A 116 -2.42 -7.81 -4.42
C ALA A 116 -1.77 -8.99 -3.67
N CYS A 117 -0.59 -8.80 -3.10
CA CYS A 117 0.10 -9.84 -2.35
C CYS A 117 -0.48 -10.05 -0.94
N CYS A 118 -1.19 -9.07 -0.37
CA CYS A 118 -1.76 -9.19 0.97
C CYS A 118 -2.66 -10.43 1.16
N PRO A 119 -3.69 -10.68 0.34
CA PRO A 119 -4.53 -11.86 0.51
C PRO A 119 -3.76 -13.17 0.32
N ILE A 120 -2.76 -13.19 -0.56
CA ILE A 120 -1.91 -14.37 -0.80
C ILE A 120 -1.09 -14.70 0.45
N VAL A 121 -0.49 -13.68 1.06
CA VAL A 121 0.29 -13.83 2.31
C VAL A 121 -0.62 -14.23 3.47
N GLN A 122 -1.85 -13.70 3.55
CA GLN A 122 -2.83 -14.11 4.56
C GLN A 122 -3.20 -15.59 4.43
N GLU A 123 -3.44 -16.09 3.22
CA GLU A 123 -3.69 -17.50 2.98
C GLU A 123 -2.48 -18.38 3.36
N ALA A 124 -1.28 -17.94 3.00
CA ALA A 124 -0.04 -18.62 3.40
C ALA A 124 0.12 -18.68 4.93
N ALA A 125 -0.23 -17.60 5.64
CA ALA A 125 -0.18 -17.54 7.10
C ALA A 125 -1.14 -18.55 7.75
N GLU A 126 -2.33 -18.74 7.18
CA GLU A 126 -3.28 -19.75 7.66
C GLU A 126 -2.73 -21.18 7.51
N LEU A 127 -2.00 -21.44 6.42
CA LEU A 127 -1.35 -22.72 6.20
C LEU A 127 -0.20 -22.96 7.18
N LEU A 128 0.64 -21.94 7.39
CA LEU A 128 1.77 -21.99 8.32
C LEU A 128 1.30 -22.19 9.77
N ALA A 129 0.24 -21.53 10.18
CA ALA A 129 -0.32 -21.68 11.53
C ALA A 129 -0.70 -23.13 11.87
N ARG A 130 -1.13 -23.91 10.87
CA ARG A 130 -1.40 -25.35 11.06
C ARG A 130 -0.15 -26.17 11.40
N THR A 131 1.02 -25.63 11.10
CA THR A 131 2.32 -26.25 11.44
C THR A 131 2.96 -25.63 12.67
N GLY A 132 2.26 -24.70 13.34
CA GLY A 132 2.74 -24.03 14.55
C GLY A 132 3.64 -22.84 14.26
N ILE A 133 3.63 -22.29 13.04
CA ILE A 133 4.39 -21.09 12.66
C ILE A 133 3.44 -19.90 12.56
N GLU A 134 3.66 -18.87 13.40
CA GLU A 134 2.83 -17.67 13.47
C GLU A 134 3.58 -16.47 12.89
N ILE A 135 3.29 -16.13 11.64
CA ILE A 135 3.86 -14.96 10.97
C ILE A 135 3.04 -13.71 11.24
N GLU A 136 3.75 -12.60 11.45
CA GLU A 136 3.17 -11.25 11.47
C GLU A 136 3.11 -10.71 10.05
N ILE A 137 1.96 -10.17 9.66
CA ILE A 137 1.77 -9.60 8.31
C ILE A 137 1.62 -8.10 8.43
N VAL A 138 2.49 -7.37 7.76
CA VAL A 138 2.48 -5.91 7.69
C VAL A 138 2.19 -5.47 6.26
N ASP A 139 1.05 -4.81 6.07
CA ASP A 139 0.67 -4.15 4.81
C ASP A 139 1.24 -2.74 4.78
N VAL A 140 2.13 -2.48 3.84
CA VAL A 140 2.79 -1.17 3.68
C VAL A 140 1.81 -0.07 3.30
N GLN A 141 0.78 -0.37 2.51
CA GLN A 141 -0.28 0.53 2.05
C GLN A 141 0.23 1.72 1.20
N THR A 142 1.29 2.39 1.63
CA THR A 142 1.87 3.57 1.00
C THR A 142 3.35 3.37 0.79
N LEU A 143 3.79 3.33 -0.46
CA LEU A 143 5.18 3.10 -0.82
C LEU A 143 6.03 4.39 -0.75
N SER A 144 5.40 5.55 -0.89
CA SER A 144 6.05 6.85 -0.73
C SER A 144 5.06 7.87 -0.15
N PRO A 145 5.38 8.53 0.98
CA PRO A 145 6.43 8.22 1.96
C PRO A 145 6.24 6.84 2.61
N PHE A 146 7.37 6.18 2.90
CA PHE A 146 7.39 4.84 3.45
C PHE A 146 7.45 4.88 4.98
N ASP A 147 6.69 4.03 5.66
CA ASP A 147 6.72 3.70 7.09
C ASP A 147 7.19 4.84 8.04
N ARG A 148 6.40 5.89 8.12
CA ARG A 148 6.73 7.10 8.88
C ARG A 148 6.79 6.90 10.40
N GLU A 149 6.21 5.81 10.89
CA GLU A 149 6.15 5.48 12.31
C GLU A 149 7.04 4.29 12.72
N ASN A 150 7.86 3.76 11.79
CA ASN A 150 8.74 2.61 12.01
C ASN A 150 8.00 1.32 12.44
N ARG A 151 6.77 1.12 11.98
CA ARG A 151 5.95 -0.06 12.31
C ARG A 151 6.61 -1.37 11.89
N ILE A 152 7.31 -1.36 10.75
CA ILE A 152 8.05 -2.54 10.27
C ILE A 152 9.23 -2.83 11.19
N LEU A 153 9.93 -1.80 11.66
CA LEU A 153 11.02 -1.98 12.61
C LEU A 153 10.52 -2.55 13.94
N ASP A 154 9.40 -2.06 14.46
CA ASP A 154 8.79 -2.57 15.69
C ASP A 154 8.43 -4.06 15.56
N SER A 155 7.83 -4.44 14.43
CA SER A 155 7.52 -5.83 14.09
C SER A 155 8.80 -6.68 14.01
N LEU A 156 9.82 -6.18 13.32
CA LEU A 156 11.10 -6.88 13.18
C LEU A 156 11.85 -7.05 14.51
N CYS A 157 11.78 -6.08 15.41
CA CYS A 157 12.34 -6.19 16.76
C CYS A 157 11.66 -7.33 17.55
N LYS A 158 10.38 -7.59 17.29
CA LYS A 158 9.64 -8.69 17.92
C LYS A 158 10.01 -10.05 17.33
N THR A 159 10.07 -10.17 16.01
CA THR A 159 10.19 -11.45 15.31
C THR A 159 11.62 -11.82 14.92
N SER A 160 12.51 -10.86 14.79
CA SER A 160 13.92 -11.00 14.36
C SER A 160 14.11 -11.67 12.99
N ARG A 161 13.05 -11.81 12.20
CA ARG A 161 13.08 -12.40 10.85
C ARG A 161 12.19 -11.60 9.92
N LEU A 162 12.73 -11.26 8.75
CA LEU A 162 12.04 -10.47 7.74
C LEU A 162 11.90 -11.26 6.43
N VAL A 163 10.69 -11.28 5.91
CA VAL A 163 10.39 -11.73 4.55
C VAL A 163 9.69 -10.57 3.83
N ILE A 164 10.13 -10.23 2.65
CA ILE A 164 9.48 -9.24 1.78
C ILE A 164 8.83 -9.99 0.63
N VAL A 165 7.53 -9.74 0.43
CA VAL A 165 6.76 -10.34 -0.66
C VAL A 165 6.28 -9.22 -1.57
N ASP A 166 6.79 -9.23 -2.78
CA ASP A 166 6.44 -8.30 -3.84
C ASP A 166 6.21 -9.07 -5.15
N GLU A 167 5.49 -8.48 -6.05
CA GLU A 167 5.12 -9.02 -7.35
C GLU A 167 5.94 -8.41 -8.48
N ASP A 168 6.82 -7.46 -8.17
CA ASP A 168 7.67 -6.80 -9.17
C ASP A 168 8.80 -7.73 -9.66
N VAL A 169 9.45 -7.31 -10.73
CA VAL A 169 10.61 -8.05 -11.25
C VAL A 169 11.81 -7.90 -10.31
N PRO A 170 12.70 -8.93 -10.21
CA PRO A 170 13.90 -8.81 -9.39
C PRO A 170 14.73 -7.59 -9.78
N GLY A 171 14.96 -6.68 -8.84
CA GLY A 171 15.68 -5.43 -9.04
C GLY A 171 14.85 -4.28 -9.60
N GLY A 172 13.53 -4.44 -9.66
CA GLY A 172 12.56 -3.41 -10.08
C GLY A 172 12.40 -2.25 -9.14
#